data_a50a8afae6f65a5255a5b1c13dc87610
#
_entry.id   a50a8afae6f65a5255a5b1c13dc87610
#
_cell.length_a   1.000
_cell.length_b   1.000
_cell.length_c   1.000
_cell.angle_alpha   90.00
_cell.angle_beta   90.00
_cell.angle_gamma   90.00
#
_symmetry.space_group_name_H-M   'P 1'
#
loop_
_entity.id
_entity.type
_entity.pdbx_description
1 polymer ?
#
loop_
_entity_poly.entity_id
_entity_poly.type
_entity_poly.pdbx_seq_one_letter_code
_entity_poly.pdbx_strand_id
1 'polypeptide(L)'
;MSAAPSRGAHDALQIRAGTFEPHFGFDREYSDNLHKFFERSVFDEQYFNNTGNDYLAGASVLGKIGNWGYQAAIFSNMVNKEFGLFNGGSSELFELSYDFAKTIGADKALWAADFMHMDLNGQSNVMNTMHNAFATYFDYQSGRFGLVAQYGYGNGTTAKGDLHSFFIMPTFYIIPDKLEVIARYQYGSADMPNGITTQNRQISTVGKFTGDTYQAAYVGLNYYVYGQKAKFMVGTQFDELTGGTGKAANYRGWTTLVGFRMFW
;
A
#
# COMPACT_ATOMS: atom_id res chain seq x y z
N MET A 1 18.49 8.46 8.17
CA MET A 1 17.36 7.61 7.74
C MET A 1 17.72 7.02 6.39
N SER A 2 17.94 5.72 6.32
CA SER A 2 18.30 5.04 5.06
C SER A 2 17.07 5.05 4.18
N ALA A 3 17.16 5.67 3.01
CA ALA A 3 16.20 5.43 1.94
C ALA A 3 16.15 3.93 1.71
N ALA A 4 14.94 3.36 1.58
CA ALA A 4 14.82 1.97 1.16
C ALA A 4 15.65 1.81 -0.12
N PRO A 5 16.55 0.82 -0.20
CA PRO A 5 17.30 0.60 -1.41
C PRO A 5 16.28 0.31 -2.52
N SER A 6 16.29 1.17 -3.54
CA SER A 6 15.56 0.86 -4.76
C SER A 6 15.99 -0.55 -5.19
N ARG A 7 15.04 -1.39 -5.64
CA ARG A 7 15.31 -2.76 -6.14
C ARG A 7 16.30 -2.84 -7.31
N GLY A 8 17.12 -1.83 -7.49
CA GLY A 8 18.19 -1.76 -8.48
C GLY A 8 19.54 -2.30 -8.03
N ALA A 9 19.67 -2.83 -6.83
CA ALA A 9 20.94 -3.37 -6.36
C ALA A 9 21.22 -4.73 -6.99
N HIS A 10 22.43 -4.88 -7.49
CA HIS A 10 22.93 -6.08 -8.18
C HIS A 10 23.24 -7.27 -7.25
N ASP A 11 22.79 -7.23 -5.99
CA ASP A 11 23.16 -8.22 -4.99
C ASP A 11 22.19 -9.39 -5.02
N ALA A 12 22.75 -10.58 -5.30
CA ALA A 12 21.98 -11.83 -5.30
C ALA A 12 21.41 -12.15 -3.91
N LEU A 13 21.98 -11.58 -2.83
CA LEU A 13 21.58 -11.82 -1.47
C LEU A 13 21.86 -10.59 -0.59
N GLN A 14 20.86 -10.12 0.10
CA GLN A 14 20.96 -9.11 1.16
C GLN A 14 20.28 -9.62 2.42
N ILE A 15 20.82 -9.28 3.58
CA ILE A 15 20.20 -9.54 4.88
C ILE A 15 19.93 -8.20 5.53
N ARG A 16 18.70 -8.00 6.01
CA ARG A 16 18.29 -6.82 6.77
C ARG A 16 17.80 -7.27 8.13
N ALA A 17 18.17 -6.57 9.19
CA ALA A 17 17.64 -6.77 10.52
C ALA A 17 17.46 -5.41 11.21
N GLY A 18 16.44 -5.28 12.03
CA GLY A 18 16.10 -4.04 12.75
C GLY A 18 14.63 -3.67 12.59
N THR A 19 14.33 -2.39 12.68
CA THR A 19 12.96 -1.87 12.52
C THR A 19 12.78 -1.29 11.13
N PHE A 20 11.87 -1.88 10.35
CA PHE A 20 11.57 -1.43 8.99
C PHE A 20 10.11 -1.73 8.61
N GLU A 21 9.63 -1.04 7.59
CA GLU A 21 8.28 -1.24 7.05
C GLU A 21 8.22 -2.56 6.28
N PRO A 22 7.20 -3.43 6.53
CA PRO A 22 6.93 -4.57 5.66
C PRO A 22 6.54 -4.09 4.26
N HIS A 23 7.25 -4.55 3.25
CA HIS A 23 6.90 -4.27 1.86
C HIS A 23 5.78 -5.21 1.43
N PHE A 24 4.54 -4.73 1.38
CA PHE A 24 3.37 -5.52 1.02
C PHE A 24 2.47 -4.70 0.08
N GLY A 25 2.33 -5.19 -1.14
CA GLY A 25 1.61 -4.47 -2.19
C GLY A 25 2.33 -3.21 -2.67
N PHE A 26 1.76 -2.59 -3.69
CA PHE A 26 2.33 -1.40 -4.32
C PHE A 26 2.46 -0.21 -3.37
N ASP A 27 1.48 -0.01 -2.48
CA ASP A 27 1.46 1.15 -1.59
C ASP A 27 2.61 1.15 -0.56
N ARG A 28 3.17 -0.04 -0.23
CA ARG A 28 4.30 -0.18 0.71
C ARG A 28 5.63 -0.50 0.04
N GLU A 29 5.62 -0.66 -1.27
CA GLU A 29 6.85 -0.84 -2.05
C GLU A 29 7.70 0.43 -2.08
N TYR A 30 7.05 1.59 -2.03
CA TYR A 30 7.70 2.88 -2.12
C TYR A 30 7.49 3.71 -0.87
N SER A 31 8.51 4.50 -0.51
CA SER A 31 8.36 5.54 0.51
C SER A 31 7.23 6.50 0.14
N ASP A 32 6.47 6.97 1.13
CA ASP A 32 5.39 7.95 0.95
C ASP A 32 5.79 9.18 0.13
N ASN A 33 7.07 9.57 0.20
CA ASN A 33 7.60 10.69 -0.57
C ASN A 33 7.55 10.45 -2.09
N LEU A 34 7.59 9.19 -2.52
CA LEU A 34 7.56 8.81 -3.93
C LEU A 34 6.14 8.62 -4.47
N HIS A 35 5.13 8.51 -3.60
CA HIS A 35 3.76 8.32 -4.04
C HIS A 35 3.29 9.47 -4.93
N LYS A 36 2.56 9.11 -5.99
CA LYS A 36 1.97 10.06 -6.96
C LYS A 36 0.62 10.62 -6.49
N PHE A 37 0.06 10.11 -5.41
CA PHE A 37 -1.23 10.47 -4.80
C PHE A 37 -1.02 10.88 -3.34
N PHE A 38 -2.03 11.48 -2.72
CA PHE A 38 -1.92 11.98 -1.34
C PHE A 38 -1.96 10.87 -0.30
N GLU A 39 -2.86 9.90 -0.48
CA GLU A 39 -3.15 8.85 0.49
C GLU A 39 -2.98 7.47 -0.16
N ARG A 40 -2.47 6.52 0.60
CA ARG A 40 -2.45 5.11 0.22
C ARG A 40 -3.86 4.63 -0.12
N SER A 41 -4.00 3.46 -0.72
CA SER A 41 -5.32 2.89 -0.96
C SER A 41 -6.02 2.61 0.37
N VAL A 42 -7.36 2.61 0.36
CA VAL A 42 -8.15 2.24 1.55
C VAL A 42 -7.78 0.84 2.06
N PHE A 43 -7.29 -0.01 1.19
CA PHE A 43 -6.95 -1.40 1.52
C PHE A 43 -5.68 -1.51 2.33
N ASP A 44 -4.69 -0.66 2.10
CA ASP A 44 -3.52 -0.59 2.94
C ASP A 44 -3.93 -0.40 4.40
N GLU A 45 -4.86 0.52 4.67
CA GLU A 45 -5.40 0.76 6.00
C GLU A 45 -6.29 -0.37 6.54
N GLN A 46 -6.87 -1.21 5.66
CA GLN A 46 -7.65 -2.37 6.10
C GLN A 46 -6.75 -3.56 6.49
N TYR A 47 -5.60 -3.72 5.85
CA TYR A 47 -4.63 -4.76 6.19
C TYR A 47 -3.76 -4.35 7.37
N PHE A 48 -3.31 -3.10 7.41
CA PHE A 48 -2.40 -2.58 8.40
C PHE A 48 -3.10 -1.58 9.34
N ASN A 49 -2.78 -1.64 10.62
CA ASN A 49 -3.31 -0.69 11.58
C ASN A 49 -2.50 0.61 11.52
N ASN A 50 -2.99 1.60 10.78
CA ASN A 50 -2.33 2.90 10.59
C ASN A 50 -2.36 3.78 11.85
N THR A 51 -2.04 3.25 13.00
CA THR A 51 -1.89 4.02 14.25
C THR A 51 -0.52 4.71 14.37
N GLY A 52 0.18 4.92 13.24
CA GLY A 52 1.52 5.52 13.19
C GLY A 52 2.66 4.53 13.42
N ASN A 53 2.40 3.24 13.39
CA ASN A 53 3.37 2.16 13.57
C ASN A 53 3.52 1.30 12.31
N ASP A 54 3.87 1.93 11.19
CA ASP A 54 4.12 1.21 9.93
C ASP A 54 5.42 0.39 9.95
N TYR A 55 6.26 0.58 10.97
CA TYR A 55 7.55 -0.08 11.12
C TYR A 55 7.49 -1.18 12.16
N LEU A 56 7.87 -2.40 11.78
CA LEU A 56 7.97 -3.56 12.66
C LEU A 56 9.44 -3.93 12.90
N ALA A 57 9.74 -4.46 14.08
CA ALA A 57 11.02 -5.08 14.35
C ALA A 57 11.07 -6.45 13.67
N GLY A 58 12.09 -6.69 12.84
CA GLY A 58 12.16 -7.91 12.05
C GLY A 58 13.51 -8.19 11.43
N ALA A 59 13.56 -9.29 10.70
CA ALA A 59 14.66 -9.68 9.86
C ALA A 59 14.15 -10.11 8.50
N SER A 60 14.92 -9.84 7.44
CA SER A 60 14.59 -10.26 6.08
C SER A 60 15.81 -10.68 5.30
N VAL A 61 15.58 -11.60 4.38
CA VAL A 61 16.48 -11.99 3.31
C VAL A 61 15.85 -11.59 2.00
N LEU A 62 16.55 -10.83 1.19
CA LEU A 62 16.06 -10.35 -0.10
C LEU A 62 17.17 -10.32 -1.14
N GLY A 63 16.80 -10.32 -2.42
CA GLY A 63 17.78 -10.27 -3.49
C GLY A 63 17.16 -10.33 -4.88
N LYS A 64 18.05 -10.36 -5.89
CA LYS A 64 17.67 -10.44 -7.30
C LYS A 64 18.56 -11.45 -8.03
N ILE A 65 17.94 -12.35 -8.79
CA ILE A 65 18.62 -13.32 -9.66
C ILE A 65 18.07 -13.15 -11.08
N GLY A 66 18.87 -12.58 -11.96
CA GLY A 66 18.41 -12.20 -13.30
C GLY A 66 17.30 -11.16 -13.22
N ASN A 67 16.13 -11.47 -13.82
CA ASN A 67 14.95 -10.60 -13.76
C ASN A 67 14.04 -10.92 -12.56
N TRP A 68 14.31 -11.96 -11.79
CA TRP A 68 13.55 -12.34 -10.62
C TRP A 68 14.05 -11.61 -9.38
N GLY A 69 13.13 -11.00 -8.62
CA GLY A 69 13.34 -10.48 -7.28
C GLY A 69 12.63 -11.38 -6.27
N TYR A 70 13.16 -11.45 -5.05
CA TYR A 70 12.56 -12.21 -3.96
C TYR A 70 12.81 -11.56 -2.61
N GLN A 71 11.90 -11.80 -1.67
CA GLN A 71 12.06 -11.46 -0.27
C GLN A 71 11.37 -12.50 0.61
N ALA A 72 12.01 -12.82 1.73
CA ALA A 72 11.37 -13.52 2.86
C ALA A 72 11.70 -12.75 4.13
N ALA A 73 10.71 -12.49 4.96
CA ALA A 73 10.89 -11.73 6.20
C ALA A 73 10.05 -12.30 7.33
N ILE A 74 10.53 -12.09 8.56
CA ILE A 74 9.78 -12.34 9.80
C ILE A 74 9.80 -11.08 10.64
N PHE A 75 8.65 -10.74 11.21
CA PHE A 75 8.46 -9.57 12.06
C PHE A 75 7.81 -9.95 13.39
N SER A 76 8.14 -9.20 14.43
CA SER A 76 7.35 -9.17 15.66
C SER A 76 6.17 -8.21 15.49
N ASN A 77 4.97 -8.66 15.81
CA ASN A 77 3.75 -7.86 15.69
C ASN A 77 3.55 -6.87 16.85
N MET A 78 4.49 -6.78 17.77
CA MET A 78 4.38 -5.88 18.92
C MET A 78 4.46 -4.41 18.52
N VAL A 79 3.55 -3.62 19.05
CA VAL A 79 3.53 -2.15 18.87
C VAL A 79 4.79 -1.48 19.44
N ASN A 80 5.42 -2.04 20.47
CA ASN A 80 6.65 -1.52 21.09
C ASN A 80 7.93 -1.75 20.28
N LYS A 81 7.84 -2.38 19.12
CA LYS A 81 8.95 -2.62 18.18
C LYS A 81 10.12 -3.42 18.77
N GLU A 82 9.84 -4.31 19.70
CA GLU A 82 10.85 -5.21 20.26
C GLU A 82 10.91 -6.52 19.47
N PHE A 83 12.10 -6.88 19.00
CA PHE A 83 12.29 -8.07 18.18
C PHE A 83 12.26 -9.39 18.98
N GLY A 84 12.63 -9.37 20.25
CA GLY A 84 12.89 -10.60 21.00
C GLY A 84 11.68 -11.25 21.65
N LEU A 85 10.53 -10.59 21.75
CA LEU A 85 9.47 -11.06 22.64
C LEU A 85 8.29 -11.76 21.94
N PHE A 86 8.01 -11.48 20.68
CA PHE A 86 6.88 -12.04 19.91
C PHE A 86 5.56 -12.16 20.68
N ASN A 87 5.36 -11.37 21.74
CA ASN A 87 4.17 -11.43 22.60
C ASN A 87 2.90 -10.96 21.85
N GLY A 88 3.07 -10.16 20.82
CA GLY A 88 2.01 -9.75 19.89
C GLY A 88 1.80 -10.72 18.73
N GLY A 89 2.48 -11.88 18.73
CA GLY A 89 2.56 -12.78 17.59
C GLY A 89 3.66 -12.40 16.60
N SER A 90 3.75 -13.18 15.52
CA SER A 90 4.67 -12.94 14.41
C SER A 90 3.93 -12.64 13.11
N SER A 91 4.65 -12.08 12.15
CA SER A 91 4.21 -12.00 10.75
C SER A 91 5.33 -12.47 9.85
N GLU A 92 5.01 -13.33 8.91
CA GLU A 92 5.91 -13.83 7.88
C GLU A 92 5.49 -13.25 6.53
N LEU A 93 6.43 -12.62 5.84
CA LEU A 93 6.24 -12.02 4.52
C LEU A 93 7.08 -12.77 3.48
N PHE A 94 6.44 -13.12 2.39
CA PHE A 94 7.09 -13.68 1.19
C PHE A 94 6.71 -12.84 -0.02
N GLU A 95 7.69 -12.51 -0.81
CA GLU A 95 7.53 -11.74 -2.04
C GLU A 95 8.29 -12.40 -3.18
N LEU A 96 7.66 -12.41 -4.35
CA LEU A 96 8.26 -12.77 -5.62
C LEU A 96 7.94 -11.69 -6.65
N SER A 97 8.96 -11.25 -7.40
CA SER A 97 8.76 -10.26 -8.46
C SER A 97 9.51 -10.62 -9.74
N TYR A 98 9.05 -10.09 -10.87
CA TYR A 98 9.69 -10.26 -12.17
C TYR A 98 9.68 -8.95 -12.97
N ASP A 99 10.86 -8.59 -13.47
CA ASP A 99 11.07 -7.40 -14.28
C ASP A 99 10.99 -7.75 -15.78
N PHE A 100 9.89 -7.34 -16.41
CA PHE A 100 9.64 -7.53 -17.85
C PHE A 100 10.18 -6.39 -18.72
N ALA A 101 10.69 -5.30 -18.15
CA ALA A 101 10.99 -4.07 -18.87
C ALA A 101 11.80 -4.29 -20.14
N LYS A 102 12.92 -5.03 -20.03
CA LYS A 102 13.77 -5.36 -21.17
C LYS A 102 13.07 -6.23 -22.22
N THR A 103 12.19 -7.15 -21.78
CA THR A 103 11.50 -8.10 -22.66
C THR A 103 10.49 -7.40 -23.55
N ILE A 104 9.81 -6.38 -23.02
CA ILE A 104 8.74 -5.67 -23.75
C ILE A 104 9.16 -4.27 -24.24
N GLY A 105 10.43 -3.86 -24.00
CA GLY A 105 10.94 -2.56 -24.41
C GLY A 105 10.32 -1.37 -23.69
N ALA A 106 9.95 -1.54 -22.42
CA ALA A 106 9.39 -0.49 -21.58
C ALA A 106 10.46 0.11 -20.67
N ASP A 107 10.22 1.34 -20.17
CA ASP A 107 11.10 1.97 -19.18
C ASP A 107 11.02 1.28 -17.81
N LYS A 108 9.82 0.75 -17.49
CA LYS A 108 9.53 -0.07 -16.32
C LYS A 108 8.40 -1.04 -16.63
N ALA A 109 8.52 -2.28 -16.18
CA ALA A 109 7.45 -3.28 -16.24
C ALA A 109 7.69 -4.34 -15.16
N LEU A 110 7.28 -4.04 -13.93
CA LEU A 110 7.47 -4.91 -12.77
C LEU A 110 6.16 -5.57 -12.40
N TRP A 111 6.14 -6.89 -12.34
CA TRP A 111 5.12 -7.65 -11.65
C TRP A 111 5.65 -8.08 -10.29
N ALA A 112 4.79 -8.06 -9.27
CA ALA A 112 5.10 -8.65 -7.97
C ALA A 112 3.88 -9.32 -7.36
N ALA A 113 4.14 -10.30 -6.51
CA ALA A 113 3.17 -11.00 -5.69
C ALA A 113 3.71 -11.17 -4.28
N ASP A 114 2.91 -10.77 -3.29
CA ASP A 114 3.25 -10.76 -1.89
C ASP A 114 2.26 -11.63 -1.12
N PHE A 115 2.76 -12.41 -0.19
CA PHE A 115 1.95 -13.18 0.76
C PHE A 115 2.44 -12.87 2.17
N MET A 116 1.50 -12.61 3.06
CA MET A 116 1.78 -12.35 4.47
C MET A 116 0.90 -13.23 5.35
N HIS A 117 1.52 -14.03 6.20
CA HIS A 117 0.87 -14.75 7.28
C HIS A 117 1.03 -13.98 8.58
N MET A 118 0.00 -13.98 9.42
CA MET A 118 -0.03 -13.23 10.67
C MET A 118 -0.58 -14.08 11.81
N ASP A 119 0.26 -14.34 12.79
CA ASP A 119 -0.17 -14.93 14.06
C ASP A 119 -0.75 -13.83 14.96
N LEU A 120 -2.06 -13.88 15.17
CA LEU A 120 -2.82 -12.92 15.97
C LEU A 120 -3.09 -13.51 17.35
N ASN A 121 -2.17 -13.37 18.27
CA ASN A 121 -2.30 -13.98 19.61
C ASN A 121 -3.10 -13.14 20.63
N GLY A 122 -3.87 -12.15 20.16
CA GLY A 122 -4.74 -11.33 21.00
C GLY A 122 -4.07 -10.18 21.75
N GLN A 123 -2.75 -10.03 21.64
CA GLN A 123 -2.04 -8.87 22.16
C GLN A 123 -2.12 -7.68 21.17
N SER A 124 -1.68 -6.51 21.59
CA SER A 124 -1.59 -5.34 20.71
C SER A 124 -0.68 -5.63 19.53
N ASN A 125 -1.24 -5.75 18.35
CA ASN A 125 -0.52 -5.99 17.11
C ASN A 125 -0.77 -4.87 16.09
N VAL A 126 0.04 -4.82 15.06
CA VAL A 126 0.00 -3.79 14.02
C VAL A 126 -0.96 -4.16 12.89
N MET A 127 -1.33 -5.43 12.82
CA MET A 127 -2.17 -5.93 11.73
C MET A 127 -3.65 -5.86 12.07
N ASN A 128 -4.47 -5.57 11.07
CA ASN A 128 -5.91 -5.38 11.23
C ASN A 128 -6.71 -6.67 11.12
N THR A 129 -6.56 -7.57 12.10
CA THR A 129 -7.43 -8.75 12.19
C THR A 129 -7.48 -9.62 10.93
N MET A 130 -6.38 -9.71 10.20
CA MET A 130 -6.19 -10.62 9.07
C MET A 130 -5.25 -11.76 9.48
N HIS A 131 -5.58 -13.01 9.17
CA HIS A 131 -4.66 -14.14 9.36
C HIS A 131 -3.69 -14.27 8.21
N ASN A 132 -4.20 -14.06 6.99
CA ASN A 132 -3.41 -14.09 5.78
C ASN A 132 -3.78 -12.91 4.91
N ALA A 133 -2.80 -12.37 4.22
CA ALA A 133 -3.02 -11.36 3.20
C ALA A 133 -2.21 -11.73 1.95
N PHE A 134 -2.76 -11.44 0.79
CA PHE A 134 -2.13 -11.60 -0.51
C PHE A 134 -2.31 -10.32 -1.29
N ALA A 135 -1.24 -9.88 -1.97
CA ALA A 135 -1.31 -8.80 -2.94
C ALA A 135 -0.56 -9.19 -4.20
N THR A 136 -1.04 -8.76 -5.35
CA THR A 136 -0.28 -8.82 -6.60
C THR A 136 -0.47 -7.52 -7.35
N TYR A 137 0.62 -7.01 -7.93
CA TYR A 137 0.55 -5.77 -8.68
C TYR A 137 1.43 -5.79 -9.93
N PHE A 138 1.10 -4.92 -10.85
CA PHE A 138 1.87 -4.62 -12.03
C PHE A 138 2.12 -3.11 -12.11
N ASP A 139 3.38 -2.71 -12.21
CA ASP A 139 3.82 -1.32 -12.30
C ASP A 139 4.55 -1.11 -13.63
N TYR A 140 3.92 -0.37 -14.52
CA TYR A 140 4.34 -0.14 -15.90
C TYR A 140 4.61 1.33 -16.17
N GLN A 141 5.68 1.60 -16.92
CA GLN A 141 6.00 2.92 -17.46
C GLN A 141 6.59 2.78 -18.86
N SER A 142 6.08 3.57 -19.81
CA SER A 142 6.68 3.69 -21.14
C SER A 142 6.47 5.11 -21.66
N GLY A 143 7.57 5.83 -21.88
CA GLY A 143 7.56 7.22 -22.27
C GLY A 143 6.75 8.08 -21.29
N ARG A 144 5.66 8.66 -21.78
CA ARG A 144 4.79 9.55 -20.97
C ARG A 144 3.70 8.81 -20.21
N PHE A 145 3.45 7.54 -20.54
CA PHE A 145 2.36 6.77 -19.96
C PHE A 145 2.85 5.85 -18.84
N GLY A 146 2.13 5.84 -17.75
CA GLY A 146 2.31 4.89 -16.65
C GLY A 146 0.99 4.23 -16.27
N LEU A 147 1.08 3.02 -15.74
CA LEU A 147 -0.07 2.25 -15.26
C LEU A 147 0.34 1.41 -14.07
N VAL A 148 -0.38 1.56 -12.97
CA VAL A 148 -0.31 0.60 -11.86
C VAL A 148 -1.67 -0.08 -11.73
N ALA A 149 -1.65 -1.39 -11.55
CA ALA A 149 -2.82 -2.19 -11.21
C ALA A 149 -2.47 -3.13 -10.08
N GLN A 150 -3.33 -3.23 -9.08
CA GLN A 150 -3.15 -4.14 -7.94
C GLN A 150 -4.46 -4.85 -7.63
N TYR A 151 -4.34 -6.12 -7.27
CA TYR A 151 -5.36 -6.90 -6.57
C TYR A 151 -4.84 -7.30 -5.21
N GLY A 152 -5.71 -7.28 -4.20
CA GLY A 152 -5.43 -7.72 -2.85
C GLY A 152 -6.55 -8.59 -2.28
N TYR A 153 -6.16 -9.54 -1.45
CA TYR A 153 -7.05 -10.40 -0.69
C TYR A 153 -6.58 -10.48 0.76
N GLY A 154 -7.48 -10.43 1.71
CA GLY A 154 -7.21 -10.67 3.13
C GLY A 154 -8.20 -11.67 3.70
N ASN A 155 -7.67 -12.73 4.33
CA ASN A 155 -8.48 -13.66 5.10
C ASN A 155 -8.67 -13.11 6.51
N GLY A 156 -9.85 -12.58 6.76
CA GLY A 156 -10.20 -11.92 8.03
C GLY A 156 -10.48 -12.87 9.16
N THR A 157 -10.44 -12.34 10.37
CA THR A 157 -10.99 -13.01 11.56
C THR A 157 -12.51 -12.81 11.63
N THR A 158 -13.16 -13.45 12.58
CA THR A 158 -14.62 -13.38 12.80
C THR A 158 -15.16 -11.93 12.92
N ALA A 159 -14.30 -10.96 13.23
CA ALA A 159 -14.69 -9.56 13.38
C ALA A 159 -14.65 -8.74 12.08
N LYS A 160 -13.91 -9.19 11.06
CA LYS A 160 -13.68 -8.41 9.84
C LYS A 160 -14.14 -9.09 8.54
N GLY A 161 -14.24 -10.42 8.52
CA GLY A 161 -14.51 -11.17 7.31
C GLY A 161 -13.36 -11.13 6.30
N ASP A 162 -13.54 -11.83 5.21
CA ASP A 162 -12.59 -11.79 4.09
C ASP A 162 -12.75 -10.50 3.29
N LEU A 163 -11.65 -9.98 2.81
CA LEU A 163 -11.59 -8.71 2.09
C LEU A 163 -10.97 -8.94 0.70
N HIS A 164 -11.67 -8.51 -0.34
CA HIS A 164 -11.16 -8.43 -1.70
C HIS A 164 -11.01 -6.97 -2.12
N SER A 165 -9.94 -6.66 -2.82
CA SER A 165 -9.67 -5.30 -3.25
C SER A 165 -8.97 -5.24 -4.60
N PHE A 166 -9.20 -4.19 -5.36
CA PHE A 166 -8.34 -3.84 -6.46
C PHE A 166 -8.25 -2.32 -6.65
N PHE A 167 -7.19 -1.87 -7.27
CA PHE A 167 -7.13 -0.54 -7.86
C PHE A 167 -6.41 -0.55 -9.20
N ILE A 168 -6.72 0.46 -10.00
CA ILE A 168 -6.02 0.78 -11.24
C ILE A 168 -5.68 2.27 -11.24
N MET A 169 -4.45 2.61 -11.62
CA MET A 169 -3.92 3.97 -11.56
C MET A 169 -3.15 4.30 -12.85
N PRO A 170 -3.82 4.75 -13.92
CA PRO A 170 -3.14 5.33 -15.07
C PRO A 170 -2.55 6.69 -14.74
N THR A 171 -1.39 6.99 -15.33
CA THR A 171 -0.72 8.27 -15.23
C THR A 171 -0.24 8.73 -16.62
N PHE A 172 -0.16 10.04 -16.82
CA PHE A 172 0.31 10.60 -18.08
C PHE A 172 1.05 11.92 -17.87
N TYR A 173 2.28 12.02 -18.38
CA TYR A 173 3.02 13.28 -18.40
C TYR A 173 2.52 14.20 -19.51
N ILE A 174 1.81 15.25 -19.13
CA ILE A 174 1.42 16.35 -20.04
C ILE A 174 2.70 17.07 -20.51
N ILE A 175 3.56 17.41 -19.56
CA ILE A 175 4.90 17.95 -19.79
C ILE A 175 5.90 16.93 -19.23
N PRO A 176 6.76 16.33 -20.06
CA PRO A 176 7.72 15.33 -19.60
C PRO A 176 8.48 15.79 -18.35
N ASP A 177 8.56 14.94 -17.34
CA ASP A 177 9.25 15.14 -16.07
C ASP A 177 8.81 16.36 -15.24
N LYS A 178 7.75 17.08 -15.68
CA LYS A 178 7.30 18.32 -15.03
C LYS A 178 5.85 18.31 -14.59
N LEU A 179 4.92 17.89 -15.46
CA LEU A 179 3.49 17.93 -15.15
C LEU A 179 2.86 16.59 -15.51
N GLU A 180 2.37 15.88 -14.50
CA GLU A 180 1.73 14.57 -14.63
C GLU A 180 0.27 14.65 -14.16
N VAL A 181 -0.63 14.11 -14.97
CA VAL A 181 -2.00 13.80 -14.56
C VAL A 181 -2.06 12.36 -14.06
N ILE A 182 -2.80 12.16 -12.97
CA ILE A 182 -3.00 10.86 -12.34
C ILE A 182 -4.50 10.65 -12.19
N ALA A 183 -4.99 9.46 -12.55
CA ALA A 183 -6.29 8.98 -12.15
C ALA A 183 -6.13 7.67 -11.36
N ARG A 184 -7.01 7.41 -10.38
CA ARG A 184 -7.04 6.13 -9.65
C ARG A 184 -8.47 5.74 -9.37
N TYR A 185 -8.84 4.52 -9.72
CA TYR A 185 -10.07 3.91 -9.28
C TYR A 185 -9.75 2.78 -8.32
N GLN A 186 -10.50 2.69 -7.22
CA GLN A 186 -10.38 1.67 -6.20
C GLN A 186 -11.72 1.02 -5.97
N TYR A 187 -11.72 -0.28 -5.75
CA TYR A 187 -12.89 -1.06 -5.36
C TYR A 187 -12.51 -2.10 -4.32
N GLY A 188 -13.42 -2.40 -3.41
CA GLY A 188 -13.28 -3.51 -2.50
C GLY A 188 -14.58 -3.95 -1.88
N SER A 189 -14.59 -5.22 -1.46
CA SER A 189 -15.72 -5.83 -0.81
C SER A 189 -15.25 -6.71 0.36
N ALA A 190 -16.00 -6.68 1.45
CA ALA A 190 -15.84 -7.58 2.59
C ALA A 190 -17.04 -8.52 2.70
N ASP A 191 -16.79 -9.75 3.14
CA ASP A 191 -17.86 -10.75 3.31
C ASP A 191 -18.80 -10.45 4.47
N MET A 192 -18.37 -9.56 5.38
CA MET A 192 -19.17 -9.20 6.56
C MET A 192 -19.66 -7.75 6.48
N PRO A 193 -20.91 -7.48 6.86
CA PRO A 193 -21.39 -6.12 7.06
C PRO A 193 -20.43 -5.33 7.97
N ASN A 194 -20.13 -4.09 7.62
CA ASN A 194 -19.19 -3.24 8.37
C ASN A 194 -17.72 -3.72 8.36
N GLY A 195 -17.32 -4.64 7.48
CA GLY A 195 -15.95 -5.15 7.36
C GLY A 195 -14.94 -4.13 6.86
N ILE A 196 -15.40 -3.08 6.15
CA ILE A 196 -14.58 -1.97 5.65
C ILE A 196 -14.90 -0.70 6.43
N THR A 197 -13.87 0.08 6.78
CA THR A 197 -14.01 1.38 7.44
C THR A 197 -13.53 2.49 6.51
N THR A 198 -14.05 3.71 6.71
CA THR A 198 -13.49 4.91 6.07
C THR A 198 -12.02 5.09 6.43
N GLN A 199 -11.25 5.74 5.54
CA GLN A 199 -9.84 6.04 5.76
C GLN A 199 -9.62 6.94 6.99
N ASN A 200 -8.46 6.81 7.63
CA ASN A 200 -8.11 7.58 8.84
C ASN A 200 -8.24 9.10 8.64
N ARG A 201 -7.89 9.61 7.45
CA ARG A 201 -8.07 11.03 7.10
C ARG A 201 -9.53 11.48 7.15
N GLN A 202 -10.45 10.60 6.78
CA GLN A 202 -11.90 10.88 6.83
C GLN A 202 -12.42 10.77 8.27
N ILE A 203 -11.92 9.79 9.04
CA ILE A 203 -12.30 9.60 10.45
C ILE A 203 -12.07 10.87 11.26
N SER A 204 -10.96 11.55 11.07
CA SER A 204 -10.63 12.80 11.77
C SER A 204 -11.50 13.99 11.38
N THR A 205 -12.13 13.95 10.19
CA THR A 205 -12.89 15.08 9.63
C THR A 205 -14.39 14.89 9.73
N VAL A 206 -14.89 13.70 9.38
CA VAL A 206 -16.32 13.42 9.26
C VAL A 206 -16.79 12.28 10.18
N GLY A 207 -15.86 11.55 10.80
CA GLY A 207 -16.15 10.42 11.67
C GLY A 207 -15.90 9.07 11.01
N LYS A 208 -15.95 8.02 11.83
CA LYS A 208 -15.76 6.63 11.39
C LYS A 208 -17.09 6.09 10.86
N PHE A 209 -17.11 5.74 9.58
CA PHE A 209 -18.20 5.02 8.93
C PHE A 209 -17.76 3.62 8.55
N THR A 210 -18.74 2.72 8.41
CA THR A 210 -18.51 1.32 8.09
C THR A 210 -19.43 0.85 6.97
N GLY A 211 -18.98 -0.13 6.21
CA GLY A 211 -19.72 -0.76 5.13
C GLY A 211 -19.07 -2.10 4.73
N ASP A 212 -19.61 -2.76 3.73
CA ASP A 212 -19.04 -3.98 3.15
C ASP A 212 -18.50 -3.76 1.73
N THR A 213 -18.90 -2.69 1.07
CA THR A 213 -18.48 -2.37 -0.29
C THR A 213 -17.98 -0.94 -0.35
N TYR A 214 -16.76 -0.76 -0.86
CA TYR A 214 -16.11 0.54 -1.02
C TYR A 214 -15.71 0.75 -2.47
N GLN A 215 -15.93 1.97 -2.96
CA GLN A 215 -15.37 2.43 -4.22
C GLN A 215 -14.92 3.88 -4.12
N ALA A 216 -13.86 4.21 -4.86
CA ALA A 216 -13.38 5.58 -4.95
C ALA A 216 -12.79 5.88 -6.31
N ALA A 217 -12.99 7.11 -6.75
CA ALA A 217 -12.39 7.65 -7.97
C ALA A 217 -11.61 8.92 -7.63
N TYR A 218 -10.33 8.92 -7.95
CA TYR A 218 -9.40 10.04 -7.76
C TYR A 218 -8.90 10.57 -9.09
N VAL A 219 -8.76 11.89 -9.19
CA VAL A 219 -8.01 12.55 -10.24
C VAL A 219 -7.13 13.65 -9.64
N GLY A 220 -5.89 13.77 -10.12
CA GLY A 220 -4.94 14.76 -9.60
C GLY A 220 -3.90 15.18 -10.62
N LEU A 221 -3.17 16.24 -10.26
CA LEU A 221 -2.03 16.78 -10.98
C LEU A 221 -0.84 16.89 -10.05
N ASN A 222 0.31 16.43 -10.51
CA ASN A 222 1.60 16.62 -9.85
C ASN A 222 2.49 17.52 -10.71
N TYR A 223 2.99 18.60 -10.10
CA TYR A 223 4.00 19.45 -10.71
C TYR A 223 5.35 19.22 -10.02
N TYR A 224 6.30 18.65 -10.75
CA TYR A 224 7.63 18.29 -10.26
C TYR A 224 8.59 19.49 -10.41
N VAL A 225 8.96 20.09 -9.28
CA VAL A 225 9.91 21.20 -9.22
C VAL A 225 11.35 20.69 -9.37
N TYR A 226 11.65 19.62 -8.61
CA TYR A 226 12.96 18.98 -8.62
C TYR A 226 12.80 17.46 -8.62
N GLY A 227 12.29 16.91 -9.74
CA GLY A 227 11.94 15.50 -9.84
C GLY A 227 11.05 15.06 -8.69
N GLN A 228 11.22 13.83 -8.21
CA GLN A 228 10.45 13.34 -7.06
C GLN A 228 10.79 14.02 -5.72
N LYS A 229 11.98 14.69 -5.64
CA LYS A 229 12.44 15.31 -4.38
C LYS A 229 11.62 16.54 -3.96
N ALA A 230 10.98 17.23 -4.90
CA ALA A 230 10.12 18.37 -4.58
C ALA A 230 8.97 18.45 -5.61
N LYS A 231 7.73 18.34 -5.13
CA LYS A 231 6.54 18.38 -5.99
C LYS A 231 5.35 19.05 -5.33
N PHE A 232 4.63 19.83 -6.11
CA PHE A 232 3.27 20.27 -5.75
C PHE A 232 2.26 19.26 -6.26
N MET A 233 1.22 19.05 -5.48
CA MET A 233 0.18 18.09 -5.76
C MET A 233 -1.19 18.74 -5.52
N VAL A 234 -2.13 18.49 -6.42
CA VAL A 234 -3.54 18.81 -6.22
C VAL A 234 -4.37 17.64 -6.74
N GLY A 235 -5.40 17.26 -6.01
CA GLY A 235 -6.28 16.17 -6.45
C GLY A 235 -7.61 16.17 -5.73
N THR A 236 -8.59 15.58 -6.38
CA THR A 236 -9.92 15.37 -5.80
C THR A 236 -10.29 13.90 -5.88
N GLN A 237 -10.96 13.42 -4.86
CA GLN A 237 -11.43 12.03 -4.74
C GLN A 237 -12.88 12.01 -4.33
N PHE A 238 -13.66 11.19 -5.02
CA PHE A 238 -14.99 10.78 -4.62
C PHE A 238 -14.90 9.42 -3.94
N ASP A 239 -15.50 9.29 -2.78
CA ASP A 239 -15.55 8.05 -2.00
C ASP A 239 -17.00 7.63 -1.77
N GLU A 240 -17.28 6.35 -1.89
CA GLU A 240 -18.55 5.74 -1.54
C GLU A 240 -18.32 4.41 -0.80
N LEU A 241 -18.93 4.31 0.38
CA LEU A 241 -18.93 3.13 1.24
C LEU A 241 -20.39 2.76 1.51
N THR A 242 -20.78 1.54 1.18
CA THR A 242 -22.16 1.03 1.26
C THR A 242 -22.22 -0.31 1.97
N GLY A 243 -23.44 -0.86 2.18
CA GLY A 243 -23.66 -2.17 2.81
C GLY A 243 -23.43 -2.18 4.32
N GLY A 244 -23.24 -1.01 4.94
CA GLY A 244 -23.12 -0.90 6.38
C GLY A 244 -24.45 -1.01 7.11
N THR A 245 -24.36 -1.39 8.38
CA THR A 245 -25.50 -1.46 9.31
C THR A 245 -25.28 -0.60 10.55
N GLY A 246 -26.35 -0.06 11.11
CA GLY A 246 -26.29 0.77 12.33
C GLY A 246 -26.16 2.27 12.04
N LYS A 247 -25.89 3.05 13.11
CA LYS A 247 -25.89 4.53 13.04
C LYS A 247 -24.73 5.15 12.28
N ALA A 248 -23.62 4.45 12.20
CA ALA A 248 -22.42 4.88 11.47
C ALA A 248 -22.24 4.11 10.16
N ALA A 249 -23.33 3.68 9.53
CA ALA A 249 -23.32 2.95 8.28
C ALA A 249 -23.26 3.90 7.10
N ASN A 250 -22.51 3.47 6.10
CA ASN A 250 -22.36 4.09 4.79
C ASN A 250 -21.75 5.51 4.85
N TYR A 251 -21.00 5.81 3.80
CA TYR A 251 -20.40 7.13 3.62
C TYR A 251 -20.38 7.47 2.13
N ARG A 252 -20.60 8.72 1.80
CA ARG A 252 -20.43 9.23 0.45
C ARG A 252 -19.95 10.66 0.51
N GLY A 253 -18.85 10.97 -0.18
CA GLY A 253 -18.30 12.32 -0.12
C GLY A 253 -17.21 12.62 -1.14
N TRP A 254 -16.94 13.90 -1.30
CA TRP A 254 -15.83 14.44 -2.07
C TRP A 254 -14.76 14.99 -1.14
N THR A 255 -13.51 14.76 -1.48
CA THR A 255 -12.36 15.35 -0.79
C THR A 255 -11.42 15.97 -1.82
N THR A 256 -11.05 17.23 -1.62
CA THR A 256 -10.00 17.90 -2.43
C THR A 256 -8.81 18.16 -1.54
N LEU A 257 -7.63 17.77 -2.00
CA LEU A 257 -6.37 17.91 -1.30
C LEU A 257 -5.39 18.72 -2.15
N VAL A 258 -4.67 19.61 -1.49
CA VAL A 258 -3.55 20.37 -2.06
C VAL A 258 -2.37 20.23 -1.13
N GLY A 259 -1.20 19.97 -1.66
CA GLY A 259 -0.02 19.78 -0.84
C GLY A 259 1.29 19.97 -1.59
N PHE A 260 2.33 20.04 -0.78
CA PHE A 260 3.71 20.07 -1.24
C PHE A 260 4.47 18.94 -0.53
N ARG A 261 5.16 18.11 -1.30
CA ARG A 261 6.08 17.10 -0.76
C ARG A 261 7.50 17.45 -1.09
N MET A 262 8.38 17.37 -0.09
CA MET A 262 9.81 17.58 -0.24
C MET A 262 10.57 16.60 0.65
N PHE A 263 11.67 16.05 0.14
CA PHE A 263 12.62 15.27 0.91
C PHE A 263 14.04 15.50 0.40
N TRP A 264 15.02 15.32 1.26
CA TRP A 264 16.45 15.52 1.00
C TRP A 264 17.29 14.29 1.35
#